data_0d441c868e38ad5771e39b5153c0e21f
#
_entry.id   0d441c868e38ad5771e39b5153c0e21f
#
_cell.length_a   1.000
_cell.length_b   1.000
_cell.length_c   1.000
_cell.angle_alpha   90.00
_cell.angle_beta   90.00
_cell.angle_gamma   90.00
#
_symmetry.space_group_name_H-M   'P 1'
#
loop_
_entity.id
_entity.type
_entity.pdbx_description
1 polymer ?
#
loop_
_entity_poly.entity_id
_entity_poly.type
_entity_poly.pdbx_seq_one_letter_code
_entity_poly.pdbx_strand_id
1 'polypeptide(L)'
;IQVSEGEILFDHYMAMNPGYVEEEITGIPTFEPSFHLPAIWITENQRERAESMGYTVVDPPSIIATHLTEIIRQHIAELLSRQDVQGLVDNIKESNPVLVEELVPKLLGLGEIQKVLQNLLKEGISIRDLQTVFETLADYAATTRDTDILTEYTRQALKRAISSRFFPANETTSVLTLDPKIEQEIMGSVKQTEQGAYLTLDPDRTRKIIAS
;
A
#
# COMPACT_ATOMS: atom_id res chain seq x y z
N ILE A 1 9.08 -13.73 1.86
CA ILE A 1 7.78 -13.48 1.20
C ILE A 1 7.53 -14.66 0.28
N GLN A 2 6.45 -15.39 0.51
CA GLN A 2 6.00 -16.44 -0.40
C GLN A 2 5.23 -15.80 -1.56
N VAL A 3 5.66 -16.04 -2.80
CA VAL A 3 5.09 -15.36 -3.97
C VAL A 3 3.83 -16.08 -4.47
N SER A 4 3.86 -17.41 -4.58
CA SER A 4 2.71 -18.24 -5.00
C SER A 4 2.95 -19.70 -4.65
N GLU A 5 1.86 -20.48 -4.53
CA GLU A 5 1.88 -21.95 -4.48
C GLU A 5 1.31 -22.59 -5.76
N GLY A 6 0.79 -21.78 -6.70
CA GLY A 6 0.17 -22.25 -7.92
C GLY A 6 1.16 -22.62 -9.02
N GLU A 7 0.68 -23.38 -10.00
CA GLU A 7 1.42 -23.73 -11.22
C GLU A 7 1.08 -22.75 -12.34
N ILE A 8 2.09 -22.38 -13.15
CA ILE A 8 1.90 -21.59 -14.36
C ILE A 8 2.18 -22.47 -15.57
N LEU A 9 1.19 -22.59 -16.45
CA LEU A 9 1.31 -23.33 -17.69
C LEU A 9 1.82 -22.43 -18.80
N PHE A 10 3.12 -22.51 -19.13
CA PHE A 10 3.78 -21.63 -20.09
C PHE A 10 3.35 -21.82 -21.55
N ASP A 11 2.73 -22.94 -21.88
CA ASP A 11 2.18 -23.28 -23.19
C ASP A 11 0.67 -23.01 -23.33
N HIS A 12 0.09 -22.34 -22.32
CA HIS A 12 -1.33 -21.98 -22.25
C HIS A 12 -1.51 -20.50 -22.04
N TYR A 13 -2.74 -20.03 -22.20
CA TYR A 13 -3.18 -18.67 -21.86
C TYR A 13 -4.21 -18.75 -20.76
N MET A 14 -4.26 -17.74 -19.90
CA MET A 14 -5.28 -17.64 -18.87
C MET A 14 -6.46 -16.81 -19.38
N ALA A 15 -7.63 -17.42 -19.43
CA ALA A 15 -8.88 -16.76 -19.78
C ALA A 15 -9.69 -16.46 -18.51
N MET A 16 -10.06 -15.21 -18.31
CA MET A 16 -10.86 -14.73 -17.20
C MET A 16 -12.18 -14.16 -17.73
N ASN A 17 -13.30 -14.59 -17.12
CA ASN A 17 -14.61 -14.02 -17.43
C ASN A 17 -14.78 -12.70 -16.68
N PRO A 18 -14.98 -11.57 -17.37
CA PRO A 18 -15.21 -10.28 -16.70
C PRO A 18 -16.59 -10.12 -16.04
N GLY A 19 -17.41 -11.17 -16.04
CA GLY A 19 -18.68 -11.24 -15.34
C GLY A 19 -19.93 -11.09 -16.24
N TYR A 20 -19.77 -10.93 -17.55
CA TYR A 20 -20.86 -10.80 -18.50
C TYR A 20 -20.83 -11.82 -19.66
N VAL A 21 -19.89 -12.74 -19.68
CA VAL A 21 -19.81 -13.78 -20.70
C VAL A 21 -20.63 -14.99 -20.23
N GLU A 22 -21.70 -15.31 -20.99
CA GLU A 22 -22.61 -16.43 -20.67
C GLU A 22 -22.10 -17.78 -21.20
N GLU A 23 -21.38 -17.78 -22.33
CA GLU A 23 -20.85 -19.00 -22.94
C GLU A 23 -19.54 -19.43 -22.25
N GLU A 24 -19.53 -20.65 -21.72
CA GLU A 24 -18.34 -21.19 -21.07
C GLU A 24 -17.31 -21.70 -22.08
N ILE A 25 -16.05 -21.42 -21.84
CA ILE A 25 -14.93 -21.97 -22.57
C ILE A 25 -14.35 -23.18 -21.83
N THR A 26 -14.03 -24.25 -22.57
CA THR A 26 -13.43 -25.45 -21.98
C THR A 26 -11.93 -25.30 -21.82
N GLY A 27 -11.40 -25.71 -20.68
CA GLY A 27 -9.99 -25.68 -20.36
C GLY A 27 -9.70 -26.22 -18.97
N ILE A 28 -8.55 -25.92 -18.40
CA ILE A 28 -8.14 -26.35 -17.07
C ILE A 28 -8.55 -25.27 -16.06
N PRO A 29 -9.51 -25.53 -15.14
CA PRO A 29 -9.91 -24.54 -14.13
C PRO A 29 -8.74 -24.14 -13.23
N THR A 30 -8.65 -22.85 -12.94
CA THR A 30 -7.62 -22.27 -12.09
C THR A 30 -8.12 -20.98 -11.45
N PHE A 31 -7.23 -20.28 -10.74
CA PHE A 31 -7.45 -18.93 -10.22
C PHE A 31 -6.32 -18.01 -10.68
N GLU A 32 -6.67 -16.78 -11.01
CA GLU A 32 -5.69 -15.73 -11.26
C GLU A 32 -5.00 -15.40 -9.92
N PRO A 33 -3.65 -15.43 -9.88
CA PRO A 33 -2.93 -15.43 -8.59
C PRO A 33 -2.91 -14.10 -7.85
N SER A 34 -3.16 -12.97 -8.54
CA SER A 34 -3.08 -11.64 -7.93
C SER A 34 -4.32 -11.29 -7.11
N PHE A 35 -5.50 -11.57 -7.69
CA PHE A 35 -6.81 -11.18 -7.14
C PHE A 35 -7.68 -12.38 -6.81
N HIS A 36 -7.17 -13.58 -7.01
CA HIS A 36 -7.85 -14.86 -6.77
C HIS A 36 -9.18 -15.00 -7.53
N LEU A 37 -9.22 -14.44 -8.75
CA LEU A 37 -10.38 -14.52 -9.61
C LEU A 37 -10.45 -15.88 -10.31
N PRO A 38 -11.65 -16.47 -10.48
CA PRO A 38 -11.82 -17.68 -11.26
C PRO A 38 -11.29 -17.51 -12.68
N ALA A 39 -10.49 -18.43 -13.14
CA ALA A 39 -9.84 -18.42 -14.45
C ALA A 39 -9.75 -19.82 -15.04
N ILE A 40 -9.43 -19.90 -16.33
CA ILE A 40 -9.32 -21.15 -17.07
C ILE A 40 -8.05 -21.08 -17.91
N TRP A 41 -7.18 -22.09 -17.81
CA TRP A 41 -6.08 -22.27 -18.75
C TRP A 41 -6.62 -22.81 -20.07
N ILE A 42 -6.38 -22.09 -21.15
CA ILE A 42 -6.77 -22.46 -22.53
C ILE A 42 -5.54 -22.59 -23.42
N THR A 43 -5.67 -23.37 -24.49
CA THR A 43 -4.60 -23.52 -25.48
C THR A 43 -4.56 -22.32 -26.45
N GLU A 44 -3.43 -22.14 -27.15
CA GLU A 44 -3.25 -21.09 -28.17
C GLU A 44 -4.40 -21.09 -29.21
N ASN A 45 -4.83 -22.28 -29.64
CA ASN A 45 -5.91 -22.40 -30.64
C ASN A 45 -7.28 -21.89 -30.17
N GLN A 46 -7.47 -21.75 -28.87
CA GLN A 46 -8.71 -21.24 -28.28
C GLN A 46 -8.67 -19.74 -28.00
N ARG A 47 -7.51 -19.11 -28.09
CA ARG A 47 -7.27 -17.74 -27.74
C ARG A 47 -8.20 -16.77 -28.47
N GLU A 48 -8.18 -16.78 -29.81
CA GLU A 48 -9.01 -15.90 -30.63
C GLU A 48 -10.50 -16.08 -30.37
N ARG A 49 -10.92 -17.34 -30.15
CA ARG A 49 -12.30 -17.64 -29.77
C ARG A 49 -12.65 -17.07 -28.41
N ALA A 50 -11.81 -17.25 -27.40
CA ALA A 50 -12.03 -16.70 -26.05
C ALA A 50 -12.15 -15.17 -26.08
N GLU A 51 -11.23 -14.50 -26.79
CA GLU A 51 -11.24 -13.03 -26.97
C GLU A 51 -12.53 -12.57 -27.68
N SER A 52 -12.96 -13.29 -28.73
CA SER A 52 -14.22 -12.96 -29.45
C SER A 52 -15.48 -13.17 -28.61
N MET A 53 -15.45 -14.09 -27.66
CA MET A 53 -16.52 -14.32 -26.68
C MET A 53 -16.54 -13.25 -25.57
N GLY A 54 -15.50 -12.44 -25.44
CA GLY A 54 -15.38 -11.37 -24.45
C GLY A 54 -14.59 -11.76 -23.20
N TYR A 55 -13.88 -12.88 -23.19
CA TYR A 55 -12.93 -13.22 -22.13
C TYR A 55 -11.71 -12.27 -22.19
N THR A 56 -11.19 -11.92 -21.03
CA THR A 56 -9.85 -11.34 -20.92
C THR A 56 -8.83 -12.47 -20.97
N VAL A 57 -8.00 -12.47 -22.02
CA VAL A 57 -6.98 -13.50 -22.22
C VAL A 57 -5.59 -12.93 -21.99
N VAL A 58 -4.82 -13.59 -21.10
CA VAL A 58 -3.51 -13.09 -20.63
C VAL A 58 -2.47 -14.21 -20.78
N ASP A 59 -1.29 -13.83 -21.27
CA ASP A 59 -0.15 -14.72 -21.39
C ASP A 59 0.57 -14.94 -20.04
N PRO A 60 1.26 -16.07 -19.86
CA PRO A 60 1.93 -16.40 -18.59
C PRO A 60 2.94 -15.36 -18.09
N PRO A 61 3.80 -14.76 -18.94
CA PRO A 61 4.70 -13.68 -18.49
C PRO A 61 3.96 -12.48 -17.90
N SER A 62 2.85 -12.08 -18.50
CA SER A 62 2.01 -10.97 -18.01
C SER A 62 1.35 -11.29 -16.68
N ILE A 63 0.90 -12.54 -16.49
CA ILE A 63 0.36 -13.01 -15.21
C ILE A 63 1.43 -12.92 -14.12
N ILE A 64 2.63 -13.42 -14.39
CA ILE A 64 3.76 -13.36 -13.44
C ILE A 64 4.09 -11.91 -13.10
N ALA A 65 4.18 -11.04 -14.10
CA ALA A 65 4.49 -9.62 -13.89
C ALA A 65 3.44 -8.91 -13.03
N THR A 66 2.16 -9.17 -13.30
CA THR A 66 1.04 -8.61 -12.52
C THR A 66 1.08 -9.12 -11.09
N HIS A 67 1.23 -10.43 -10.91
CA HIS A 67 1.28 -11.05 -9.58
C HIS A 67 2.47 -10.54 -8.77
N LEU A 68 3.67 -10.51 -9.36
CA LEU A 68 4.86 -9.98 -8.71
C LEU A 68 4.69 -8.51 -8.32
N THR A 69 4.10 -7.70 -9.19
CA THR A 69 3.81 -6.29 -8.92
C THR A 69 2.89 -6.14 -7.73
N GLU A 70 1.85 -6.96 -7.64
CA GLU A 70 0.89 -6.91 -6.54
C GLU A 70 1.52 -7.37 -5.21
N ILE A 71 2.30 -8.44 -5.22
CA ILE A 71 3.07 -8.88 -4.03
C ILE A 71 4.05 -7.81 -3.56
N ILE A 72 4.79 -7.17 -4.49
CA ILE A 72 5.68 -6.06 -4.14
C ILE A 72 4.89 -4.91 -3.51
N ARG A 73 3.74 -4.56 -4.08
CA ARG A 73 2.88 -3.47 -3.55
C ARG A 73 2.39 -3.76 -2.13
N GLN A 74 1.96 -4.99 -1.86
CA GLN A 74 1.47 -5.40 -0.55
C GLN A 74 2.57 -5.41 0.52
N HIS A 75 3.81 -5.73 0.12
CA HIS A 75 4.95 -5.86 1.02
C HIS A 75 5.99 -4.75 0.90
N ILE A 76 5.67 -3.65 0.19
CA ILE A 76 6.64 -2.59 -0.11
C ILE A 76 7.28 -1.99 1.15
N ALA A 77 6.52 -1.89 2.23
CA ALA A 77 7.04 -1.38 3.50
C ALA A 77 8.08 -2.32 4.13
N GLU A 78 7.90 -3.64 3.97
CA GLU A 78 8.85 -4.65 4.47
C GLU A 78 10.14 -4.69 3.63
N LEU A 79 10.01 -4.42 2.33
CA LEU A 79 11.12 -4.40 1.39
C LEU A 79 12.04 -3.20 1.58
N LEU A 80 11.54 -2.09 2.15
CA LEU A 80 12.35 -0.90 2.39
C LEU A 80 13.36 -1.13 3.51
N SER A 81 14.61 -1.44 3.15
CA SER A 81 15.71 -1.65 4.09
C SER A 81 16.36 -0.33 4.54
N ARG A 82 17.19 -0.37 5.58
CA ARG A 82 18.00 0.79 5.99
C ARG A 82 19.01 1.22 4.93
N GLN A 83 19.50 0.28 4.13
CA GLN A 83 20.39 0.58 3.02
C GLN A 83 19.68 1.37 1.94
N ASP A 84 18.43 1.01 1.63
CA ASP A 84 17.62 1.76 0.67
C ASP A 84 17.33 3.17 1.19
N VAL A 85 17.00 3.32 2.48
CA VAL A 85 16.81 4.64 3.10
C VAL A 85 18.08 5.47 3.05
N GLN A 86 19.26 4.87 3.28
CA GLN A 86 20.52 5.59 3.10
C GLN A 86 20.67 6.09 1.66
N GLY A 87 20.38 5.25 0.66
CA GLY A 87 20.39 5.67 -0.75
C GLY A 87 19.42 6.82 -1.04
N LEU A 88 18.23 6.82 -0.43
CA LEU A 88 17.28 7.94 -0.54
C LEU A 88 17.82 9.23 0.10
N VAL A 89 18.46 9.12 1.26
CA VAL A 89 19.12 10.25 1.94
C VAL A 89 20.23 10.82 1.07
N ASP A 90 21.08 9.97 0.51
CA ASP A 90 22.19 10.38 -0.35
C ASP A 90 21.68 11.09 -1.63
N ASN A 91 20.61 10.59 -2.22
CA ASN A 91 19.96 11.21 -3.37
C ASN A 91 19.42 12.62 -3.05
N ILE A 92 18.73 12.78 -1.92
CA ILE A 92 18.26 14.12 -1.47
C ILE A 92 19.43 15.04 -1.13
N LYS A 93 20.51 14.51 -0.57
CA LYS A 93 21.70 15.30 -0.23
C LYS A 93 22.34 15.96 -1.46
N GLU A 94 22.27 15.36 -2.63
CA GLU A 94 22.79 15.96 -3.87
C GLU A 94 22.10 17.28 -4.22
N SER A 95 20.79 17.38 -4.00
CA SER A 95 19.99 18.58 -4.31
C SER A 95 19.74 19.48 -3.11
N ASN A 96 19.67 18.92 -1.90
CA ASN A 96 19.33 19.62 -0.65
C ASN A 96 20.29 19.25 0.49
N PRO A 97 21.59 19.57 0.38
CA PRO A 97 22.59 19.16 1.37
C PRO A 97 22.34 19.73 2.77
N VAL A 98 21.90 20.97 2.85
CA VAL A 98 21.62 21.66 4.14
C VAL A 98 20.50 20.94 4.90
N LEU A 99 19.42 20.58 4.22
CA LEU A 99 18.30 19.86 4.81
C LEU A 99 18.73 18.51 5.39
N VAL A 100 19.53 17.75 4.63
CA VAL A 100 20.01 16.44 5.11
C VAL A 100 20.97 16.61 6.29
N GLU A 101 21.87 17.58 6.28
CA GLU A 101 22.81 17.84 7.38
C GLU A 101 22.15 18.34 8.66
N GLU A 102 20.98 18.99 8.54
CA GLU A 102 20.15 19.37 9.67
C GLU A 102 19.43 18.14 10.26
N LEU A 103 18.82 17.32 9.41
CA LEU A 103 17.99 16.20 9.83
C LEU A 103 18.82 14.99 10.30
N VAL A 104 19.80 14.56 9.50
CA VAL A 104 20.51 13.27 9.70
C VAL A 104 21.98 13.48 10.04
N PRO A 105 22.51 12.92 11.12
CA PRO A 105 21.85 12.17 12.19
C PRO A 105 21.39 13.04 13.37
N LYS A 106 21.43 14.36 13.25
CA LYS A 106 21.27 15.29 14.39
C LYS A 106 19.89 15.20 15.05
N LEU A 107 18.84 15.23 14.24
CA LEU A 107 17.45 15.19 14.71
C LEU A 107 16.93 13.75 14.69
N LEU A 108 17.09 13.04 13.57
CA LEU A 108 16.63 11.66 13.39
C LEU A 108 17.74 10.76 12.87
N GLY A 109 17.75 9.52 13.32
CA GLY A 109 18.55 8.45 12.73
C GLY A 109 17.82 7.79 11.53
N LEU A 110 18.58 7.04 10.73
CA LEU A 110 18.03 6.29 9.58
C LEU A 110 16.87 5.36 9.96
N GLY A 111 16.88 4.79 11.18
CA GLY A 111 15.82 3.89 11.64
C GLY A 111 14.50 4.59 11.89
N GLU A 112 14.52 5.81 12.39
CA GLU A 112 13.31 6.63 12.60
C GLU A 112 12.74 7.09 11.26
N ILE A 113 13.59 7.54 10.34
CA ILE A 113 13.19 7.88 8.96
C ILE A 113 12.62 6.67 8.25
N GLN A 114 13.28 5.50 8.33
CA GLN A 114 12.78 4.25 7.78
C GLN A 114 11.36 3.95 8.28
N LYS A 115 11.14 4.10 9.58
CA LYS A 115 9.84 3.81 10.19
C LYS A 115 8.73 4.72 9.66
N VAL A 116 8.99 6.03 9.53
CA VAL A 116 8.04 6.98 8.95
C VAL A 116 7.73 6.63 7.48
N LEU A 117 8.77 6.37 6.68
CA LEU A 117 8.59 5.98 5.28
C LEU A 117 7.81 4.66 5.16
N GLN A 118 8.09 3.67 6.01
CA GLN A 118 7.37 2.40 6.06
C GLN A 118 5.90 2.59 6.45
N ASN A 119 5.60 3.49 7.38
CA ASN A 119 4.22 3.79 7.77
C ASN A 119 3.44 4.39 6.59
N LEU A 120 4.02 5.36 5.87
CA LEU A 120 3.40 5.93 4.66
C LEU A 120 3.16 4.86 3.58
N LEU A 121 4.14 4.00 3.34
CA LEU A 121 4.05 2.93 2.34
C LEU A 121 2.98 1.89 2.69
N LYS A 122 2.80 1.55 3.98
CA LYS A 122 1.72 0.66 4.44
C LYS A 122 0.33 1.19 4.10
N GLU A 123 0.17 2.52 4.10
CA GLU A 123 -1.07 3.19 3.74
C GLU A 123 -1.18 3.43 2.22
N GLY A 124 -0.24 2.92 1.44
CA GLY A 124 -0.18 3.13 0.00
C GLY A 124 0.17 4.57 -0.40
N ILE A 125 0.68 5.38 0.53
CA ILE A 125 1.11 6.74 0.23
C ILE A 125 2.47 6.72 -0.45
N SER A 126 2.59 7.44 -1.57
CA SER A 126 3.84 7.55 -2.32
C SER A 126 4.87 8.37 -1.56
N ILE A 127 6.08 7.83 -1.43
CA ILE A 127 7.23 8.52 -0.83
C ILE A 127 8.13 9.22 -1.87
N ARG A 128 7.66 9.41 -3.11
CA ARG A 128 8.46 10.04 -4.18
C ARG A 128 8.82 11.49 -3.89
N ASP A 129 7.95 12.22 -3.21
CA ASP A 129 8.21 13.59 -2.78
C ASP A 129 9.02 13.58 -1.48
N LEU A 130 10.26 13.08 -1.58
CA LEU A 130 11.17 13.00 -0.45
C LEU A 130 11.53 14.36 0.11
N GLN A 131 11.56 15.41 -0.70
CA GLN A 131 11.86 16.76 -0.25
C GLN A 131 10.81 17.20 0.78
N THR A 132 9.53 17.16 0.45
CA THR A 132 8.44 17.49 1.38
C THR A 132 8.47 16.63 2.63
N VAL A 133 8.77 15.32 2.49
CA VAL A 133 8.91 14.41 3.63
C VAL A 133 10.03 14.88 4.56
N PHE A 134 11.23 15.12 4.03
CA PHE A 134 12.40 15.45 4.83
C PHE A 134 12.29 16.87 5.46
N GLU A 135 11.75 17.85 4.74
CA GLU A 135 11.45 19.17 5.29
C GLU A 135 10.50 19.08 6.48
N THR A 136 9.41 18.31 6.34
CA THR A 136 8.47 18.09 7.44
C THR A 136 9.12 17.39 8.62
N LEU A 137 9.95 16.39 8.37
CA LEU A 137 10.67 15.69 9.44
C LEU A 137 11.65 16.65 10.16
N ALA A 138 12.37 17.51 9.43
CA ALA A 138 13.27 18.49 10.04
C ALA A 138 12.52 19.50 10.92
N ASP A 139 11.37 19.99 10.45
CA ASP A 139 10.55 20.96 11.18
C ASP A 139 10.02 20.41 12.52
N TYR A 140 9.60 19.14 12.54
CA TYR A 140 8.91 18.54 13.69
C TYR A 140 9.78 17.64 14.56
N ALA A 141 10.91 17.14 14.08
CA ALA A 141 11.78 16.23 14.84
C ALA A 141 12.45 16.90 16.05
N ALA A 142 12.54 18.23 16.07
CA ALA A 142 13.00 18.97 17.24
C ALA A 142 11.98 18.91 18.40
N THR A 143 10.70 18.69 18.09
CA THR A 143 9.61 18.67 19.08
C THR A 143 9.25 17.25 19.52
N THR A 144 9.31 16.28 18.60
CA THR A 144 8.97 14.90 18.88
C THR A 144 9.82 13.94 18.04
N ARG A 145 10.16 12.79 18.62
CA ARG A 145 10.78 11.65 17.91
C ARG A 145 9.82 10.48 17.73
N ASP A 146 8.58 10.64 18.16
CA ASP A 146 7.54 9.64 17.94
C ASP A 146 7.27 9.51 16.43
N THR A 147 7.60 8.36 15.88
CA THR A 147 7.51 8.09 14.44
C THR A 147 6.08 8.06 13.93
N ASP A 148 5.09 7.78 14.79
CA ASP A 148 3.68 7.77 14.39
C ASP A 148 3.16 9.20 14.30
N ILE A 149 3.55 10.08 15.24
CA ILE A 149 3.25 11.53 15.18
C ILE A 149 3.95 12.18 13.99
N LEU A 150 5.21 11.87 13.75
CA LEU A 150 5.96 12.38 12.59
C LEU A 150 5.34 11.90 11.26
N THR A 151 4.83 10.68 11.22
CA THR A 151 4.08 10.16 10.06
C THR A 151 2.82 10.98 9.81
N GLU A 152 2.09 11.36 10.87
CA GLU A 152 0.88 12.18 10.76
C GLU A 152 1.18 13.58 10.20
N TYR A 153 2.21 14.26 10.70
CA TYR A 153 2.64 15.55 10.13
C TYR A 153 3.05 15.42 8.66
N THR A 154 3.77 14.36 8.32
CA THR A 154 4.19 14.10 6.94
C THR A 154 2.98 13.82 6.04
N ARG A 155 1.98 13.08 6.52
CA ARG A 155 0.71 12.85 5.81
C ARG A 155 -0.03 14.16 5.54
N GLN A 156 -0.09 15.07 6.52
CA GLN A 156 -0.69 16.38 6.34
C GLN A 156 0.05 17.22 5.29
N ALA A 157 1.38 17.20 5.28
CA ALA A 157 2.19 17.89 4.27
C ALA A 157 1.92 17.33 2.86
N LEU A 158 1.77 16.00 2.73
CA LEU A 158 1.50 15.31 1.48
C LEU A 158 0.01 15.33 1.05
N LYS A 159 -0.86 16.06 1.73
CA LYS A 159 -2.32 16.07 1.50
C LYS A 159 -2.75 16.24 0.05
N ARG A 160 -2.04 17.05 -0.74
CA ARG A 160 -2.37 17.28 -2.16
C ARG A 160 -2.13 16.02 -3.00
N ALA A 161 -1.01 15.34 -2.80
CA ALA A 161 -0.67 14.09 -3.47
C ALA A 161 -1.64 12.97 -3.07
N ILE A 162 -1.97 12.89 -1.78
CA ILE A 162 -2.94 11.93 -1.24
C ILE A 162 -4.32 12.18 -1.84
N SER A 163 -4.83 13.42 -1.78
CA SER A 163 -6.14 13.77 -2.33
C SER A 163 -6.24 13.50 -3.83
N SER A 164 -5.21 13.85 -4.60
CA SER A 164 -5.18 13.58 -6.04
C SER A 164 -5.26 12.10 -6.39
N ARG A 165 -4.70 11.24 -5.53
CA ARG A 165 -4.68 9.79 -5.76
C ARG A 165 -5.97 9.10 -5.33
N PHE A 166 -6.50 9.45 -4.15
CA PHE A 166 -7.63 8.74 -3.54
C PHE A 166 -8.98 9.40 -3.81
N PHE A 167 -8.99 10.66 -4.25
CA PHE A 167 -10.19 11.45 -4.53
C PHE A 167 -10.08 12.11 -5.91
N PRO A 168 -10.18 11.33 -7.02
CA PRO A 168 -10.13 11.89 -8.37
C PRO A 168 -11.25 12.91 -8.57
N ALA A 169 -10.95 14.06 -9.16
CA ALA A 169 -11.88 15.18 -9.28
C ALA A 169 -13.17 14.87 -10.08
N ASN A 170 -13.14 13.83 -10.91
CA ASN A 170 -14.25 13.45 -11.79
C ASN A 170 -15.06 12.24 -11.28
N GLU A 171 -14.79 11.77 -10.06
CA GLU A 171 -15.46 10.60 -9.49
C GLU A 171 -16.15 10.97 -8.18
N THR A 172 -17.28 10.32 -7.92
CA THR A 172 -17.97 10.42 -6.63
C THR A 172 -17.28 9.45 -5.66
N THR A 173 -16.67 9.98 -4.62
CA THR A 173 -16.01 9.18 -3.60
C THR A 173 -16.95 8.94 -2.43
N SER A 174 -17.18 7.68 -2.09
CA SER A 174 -17.88 7.29 -0.86
C SER A 174 -16.92 7.30 0.31
N VAL A 175 -17.31 7.91 1.42
CA VAL A 175 -16.54 7.94 2.66
C VAL A 175 -17.32 7.27 3.78
N LEU A 176 -16.60 6.54 4.65
CA LEU A 176 -17.15 6.05 5.91
C LEU A 176 -16.77 7.03 7.02
N THR A 177 -17.75 7.38 7.84
CA THR A 177 -17.53 8.20 9.03
C THR A 177 -17.93 7.40 10.26
N LEU A 178 -17.18 7.56 11.34
CA LEU A 178 -17.57 6.99 12.63
C LEU A 178 -18.70 7.82 13.25
N ASP A 179 -19.59 7.15 13.99
CA ASP A 179 -20.54 7.85 14.87
C ASP A 179 -19.73 8.71 15.86
N PRO A 180 -20.07 10.00 16.04
CA PRO A 180 -19.32 10.89 16.92
C PRO A 180 -19.17 10.39 18.36
N LYS A 181 -20.09 9.57 18.86
CA LYS A 181 -20.00 8.96 20.18
C LYS A 181 -18.93 7.86 20.23
N ILE A 182 -18.83 7.06 19.17
CA ILE A 182 -17.81 6.02 19.04
C ILE A 182 -16.44 6.68 18.90
N GLU A 183 -16.33 7.75 18.10
CA GLU A 183 -15.10 8.50 17.95
C GLU A 183 -14.62 9.08 19.29
N GLN A 184 -15.51 9.73 20.06
CA GLN A 184 -15.18 10.26 21.38
C GLN A 184 -14.78 9.17 22.39
N GLU A 185 -15.43 8.00 22.34
CA GLU A 185 -15.11 6.84 23.18
C GLU A 185 -13.69 6.32 22.87
N ILE A 186 -13.36 6.19 21.59
CA ILE A 186 -12.02 5.77 21.14
C ILE A 186 -10.98 6.81 21.58
N MET A 187 -11.19 8.09 21.29
CA MET A 187 -10.28 9.17 21.67
C MET A 187 -10.06 9.26 23.19
N GLY A 188 -11.12 9.10 23.98
CA GLY A 188 -11.04 9.09 25.45
C GLY A 188 -10.31 7.88 26.01
N SER A 189 -10.18 6.82 25.22
CA SER A 189 -9.52 5.56 25.62
C SER A 189 -8.05 5.50 25.19
N VAL A 190 -7.55 6.47 24.43
CA VAL A 190 -6.14 6.55 24.02
C VAL A 190 -5.31 7.07 25.18
N LYS A 191 -4.29 6.30 25.58
CA LYS A 191 -3.27 6.71 26.54
C LYS A 191 -1.93 6.84 25.87
N GLN A 192 -1.30 7.98 26.08
CA GLN A 192 0.06 8.27 25.60
C GLN A 192 1.08 7.82 26.65
N THR A 193 2.13 7.14 26.20
CA THR A 193 3.31 6.79 27.01
C THR A 193 4.58 7.16 26.27
N GLU A 194 5.71 7.10 26.97
CA GLU A 194 7.04 7.29 26.35
C GLU A 194 7.35 6.28 25.23
N GLN A 195 6.64 5.15 25.19
CA GLN A 195 6.80 4.07 24.21
C GLN A 195 5.77 4.13 23.07
N GLY A 196 4.86 5.13 23.04
CA GLY A 196 3.80 5.31 22.06
C GLY A 196 2.41 5.36 22.67
N ALA A 197 1.39 5.49 21.82
CA ALA A 197 -0.02 5.50 22.21
C ALA A 197 -0.60 4.08 22.23
N TYR A 198 -1.43 3.78 23.20
CA TYR A 198 -2.18 2.53 23.27
C TYR A 198 -3.64 2.75 23.67
N LEU A 199 -4.51 1.85 23.23
CA LEU A 199 -5.93 1.88 23.52
C LEU A 199 -6.25 1.11 24.80
N THR A 200 -7.06 1.73 25.68
CA THR A 200 -7.57 1.12 26.93
C THR A 200 -9.05 0.77 26.84
N LEU A 201 -9.59 0.56 25.64
CA LEU A 201 -10.95 0.14 25.42
C LEU A 201 -11.17 -1.29 25.94
N ASP A 202 -12.37 -1.51 26.52
CA ASP A 202 -12.82 -2.84 26.91
C ASP A 202 -12.85 -3.80 25.70
N PRO A 203 -12.36 -5.06 25.86
CA PRO A 203 -12.29 -6.01 24.74
C PRO A 203 -13.65 -6.35 24.11
N ASP A 204 -14.73 -6.38 24.90
CA ASP A 204 -16.06 -6.66 24.38
C ASP A 204 -16.62 -5.45 23.62
N ARG A 205 -16.27 -4.24 24.04
CA ARG A 205 -16.60 -3.01 23.32
C ARG A 205 -15.85 -2.90 22.01
N THR A 206 -14.55 -3.22 22.03
CA THR A 206 -13.71 -3.28 20.82
C THR A 206 -14.29 -4.24 19.78
N ARG A 207 -14.68 -5.45 20.20
CA ARG A 207 -15.33 -6.43 19.29
C ARG A 207 -16.63 -5.91 18.68
N LYS A 208 -17.45 -5.20 19.45
CA LYS A 208 -18.71 -4.62 18.96
C LYS A 208 -18.48 -3.51 17.93
N ILE A 209 -17.47 -2.65 18.15
CA ILE A 209 -17.11 -1.58 17.21
C ILE A 209 -16.59 -2.17 15.89
N ILE A 210 -15.77 -3.25 15.95
CA ILE A 210 -15.23 -3.89 14.74
C ILE A 210 -16.31 -4.66 13.97
N ALA A 211 -17.35 -5.16 14.65
CA ALA A 211 -18.42 -5.94 14.04
C ALA A 211 -19.59 -5.09 13.52
N SER A 212 -19.60 -3.78 13.76
CA SER A 212 -20.65 -2.85 13.29
C SER A 212 -20.30 -2.24 11.94
#